data_b11c6865c7188c3caf5b929967f879c5
#
_entry.id   b11c6865c7188c3caf5b929967f879c5
#
_cell.length_a   1.000
_cell.length_b   1.000
_cell.length_c   1.000
_cell.angle_alpha   90.00
_cell.angle_beta   90.00
_cell.angle_gamma   90.00
#
_symmetry.space_group_name_H-M   'P 1'
#
loop_
_entity.id
_entity.type
_entity.pdbx_description
1 polymer ?
#
loop_
_entity_poly.entity_id
_entity_poly.type
_entity_poly.pdbx_seq_one_letter_code
_entity_poly.pdbx_strand_id
1 'polypeptide(L)'
;AEVAGVAARRAAVLRPAPEVLLVDGRSLRHVEPADPVPPAHVPAPPDGFDDLCRGVGVEPVVEHGIWRGEVLGLEVVRVVDDPDLGEQVQVGVGRFDREAGALLHADQPRGESLAAAADLIRAQRRPGAGAHPLATLCRERWLRRDLIADPSTLGLTDLVAVDPADERPNLRDPAPAPAVGTGPAGERVLVVCSVGVDPCVVSAAAELVLRESPDRVVVVLPDRDVLPPVERTLARLSVPTSVVGVACSWDVD
;
A
#
# COMPACT_ATOMS: atom_id res chain seq x y z
N ALA A 1 22.30 -10.30 -8.68
CA ALA A 1 22.99 -9.01 -8.55
C ALA A 1 21.99 -7.89 -8.22
N GLU A 2 20.92 -7.75 -8.95
CA GLU A 2 19.91 -6.68 -8.79
C GLU A 2 19.28 -6.66 -7.38
N VAL A 3 18.73 -7.78 -6.92
CA VAL A 3 18.11 -7.90 -5.58
C VAL A 3 19.10 -7.54 -4.46
N ALA A 4 20.38 -7.91 -4.61
CA ALA A 4 21.41 -7.59 -3.62
C ALA A 4 21.72 -6.08 -3.60
N GLY A 5 21.71 -5.40 -4.75
CA GLY A 5 21.86 -3.95 -4.85
C GLY A 5 20.71 -3.18 -4.18
N VAL A 6 19.47 -3.66 -4.36
CA VAL A 6 18.29 -3.11 -3.65
C VAL A 6 18.44 -3.30 -2.13
N ALA A 7 18.85 -4.49 -1.68
CA ALA A 7 19.10 -4.74 -0.26
C ALA A 7 20.18 -3.80 0.30
N ALA A 8 21.28 -3.58 -0.43
CA ALA A 8 22.35 -2.67 -0.03
C ALA A 8 21.85 -1.21 0.05
N ARG A 9 21.04 -0.77 -0.90
CA ARG A 9 20.41 0.56 -0.89
C ARG A 9 19.53 0.76 0.36
N ARG A 10 18.67 -0.19 0.67
CA ARG A 10 17.80 -0.15 1.85
C ARG A 10 18.60 -0.21 3.15
N ALA A 11 19.66 -1.02 3.19
CA ALA A 11 20.56 -1.14 4.32
C ALA A 11 21.28 0.18 4.64
N ALA A 12 21.62 0.98 3.63
CA ALA A 12 22.30 2.26 3.80
C ALA A 12 21.52 3.30 4.61
N VAL A 13 20.19 3.14 4.70
CA VAL A 13 19.29 4.01 5.51
C VAL A 13 19.29 3.65 6.99
N LEU A 14 19.86 2.50 7.38
CA LEU A 14 19.87 2.06 8.77
C LEU A 14 21.09 2.62 9.53
N ARG A 15 21.00 2.70 10.86
CA ARG A 15 22.09 3.14 11.75
C ARG A 15 22.32 2.11 12.86
N PRO A 16 23.53 1.51 12.97
CA PRO A 16 24.59 1.55 11.97
C PRO A 16 24.13 0.87 10.67
N ALA A 17 24.65 1.34 9.53
CA ALA A 17 24.37 0.71 8.25
C ALA A 17 25.03 -0.68 8.18
N PRO A 18 24.27 -1.77 7.97
CA PRO A 18 24.86 -3.09 7.79
C PRO A 18 25.54 -3.20 6.43
N GLU A 19 26.66 -3.90 6.40
CA GLU A 19 27.33 -4.27 5.16
C GLU A 19 26.55 -5.39 4.46
N VAL A 20 26.34 -5.27 3.16
CA VAL A 20 25.67 -6.29 2.35
C VAL A 20 26.68 -7.01 1.49
N LEU A 21 26.75 -8.32 1.67
CA LEU A 21 27.68 -9.19 0.96
C LEU A 21 26.92 -10.20 0.10
N LEU A 22 27.34 -10.35 -1.15
CA LEU A 22 26.85 -11.41 -2.03
C LEU A 22 27.72 -12.65 -1.84
N VAL A 23 27.07 -13.77 -1.54
CA VAL A 23 27.72 -15.08 -1.47
C VAL A 23 27.75 -15.69 -2.88
N ASP A 24 28.96 -15.96 -3.39
CA ASP A 24 29.21 -16.57 -4.69
C ASP A 24 30.09 -17.80 -4.49
N GLY A 25 29.50 -18.96 -4.36
CA GLY A 25 30.17 -20.19 -3.99
C GLY A 25 30.84 -20.10 -2.60
N ARG A 26 32.15 -19.93 -2.56
CA ARG A 26 32.95 -19.76 -1.33
C ARG A 26 33.46 -18.32 -1.16
N SER A 27 33.12 -17.43 -2.06
CA SER A 27 33.58 -16.04 -2.06
C SER A 27 32.52 -15.11 -1.54
N LEU A 28 32.93 -14.06 -0.83
CA LEU A 28 32.09 -12.94 -0.43
C LEU A 28 32.49 -11.73 -1.25
N ARG A 29 31.51 -11.07 -1.84
CA ARG A 29 31.73 -9.81 -2.57
C ARG A 29 30.88 -8.72 -1.95
N HIS A 30 31.49 -7.57 -1.73
CA HIS A 30 30.76 -6.36 -1.33
C HIS A 30 29.73 -5.99 -2.42
N VAL A 31 28.56 -5.53 -2.00
CA VAL A 31 27.49 -5.12 -2.90
C VAL A 31 27.30 -3.61 -2.78
N GLU A 32 27.48 -2.93 -3.89
CA GLU A 32 27.16 -1.50 -3.98
C GLU A 32 25.64 -1.29 -3.99
N PRO A 33 25.14 -0.23 -3.34
CA PRO A 33 23.74 0.15 -3.42
C PRO A 33 23.29 0.37 -4.88
N ALA A 34 22.14 -0.20 -5.25
CA ALA A 34 21.51 0.12 -6.52
C ALA A 34 20.98 1.56 -6.51
N ASP A 35 20.85 2.16 -7.70
CA ASP A 35 20.25 3.49 -7.82
C ASP A 35 18.82 3.52 -7.27
N PRO A 36 18.38 4.66 -6.70
CA PRO A 36 16.99 4.85 -6.28
C PRO A 36 16.04 4.69 -7.47
N VAL A 37 14.89 4.06 -7.21
CA VAL A 37 13.82 3.99 -8.21
C VAL A 37 13.00 5.28 -8.12
N PRO A 38 12.88 6.05 -9.20
CA PRO A 38 12.03 7.23 -9.20
C PRO A 38 10.55 6.84 -9.02
N PRO A 39 9.70 7.77 -8.55
CA PRO A 39 8.26 7.57 -8.55
C PRO A 39 7.76 7.19 -9.95
N ALA A 40 6.77 6.30 -10.00
CA ALA A 40 6.15 5.94 -11.27
C ALA A 40 5.48 7.15 -11.91
N HIS A 41 5.50 7.21 -13.24
CA HIS A 41 4.71 8.20 -13.96
C HIS A 41 3.21 7.96 -13.70
N VAL A 42 2.49 9.02 -13.36
CA VAL A 42 1.04 8.97 -13.20
C VAL A 42 0.39 9.30 -14.54
N PRO A 43 -0.19 8.32 -15.25
CA PRO A 43 -0.89 8.59 -16.51
C PRO A 43 -2.19 9.36 -16.24
N ALA A 44 -2.73 10.01 -17.28
CA ALA A 44 -4.10 10.52 -17.19
C ALA A 44 -5.07 9.35 -16.95
N PRO A 45 -6.15 9.55 -16.15
CA PRO A 45 -7.15 8.51 -16.01
C PRO A 45 -7.85 8.26 -17.36
N PRO A 46 -8.29 7.01 -17.62
CA PRO A 46 -9.16 6.74 -18.77
C PRO A 46 -10.42 7.59 -18.72
N ASP A 47 -10.93 7.94 -19.91
CA ASP A 47 -12.14 8.74 -20.01
C ASP A 47 -13.31 8.14 -19.23
N GLY A 48 -13.89 8.93 -18.35
CA GLY A 48 -15.03 8.54 -17.51
C GLY A 48 -14.70 7.59 -16.35
N PHE A 49 -13.43 7.21 -16.13
CA PHE A 49 -13.05 6.32 -15.03
C PHE A 49 -13.37 6.90 -13.64
N ASP A 50 -13.06 8.16 -13.44
CA ASP A 50 -13.35 8.88 -12.19
C ASP A 50 -14.87 8.95 -11.91
N ASP A 51 -15.66 9.27 -12.92
CA ASP A 51 -17.12 9.35 -12.80
C ASP A 51 -17.73 7.96 -12.53
N LEU A 52 -17.22 6.92 -13.20
CA LEU A 52 -17.61 5.54 -12.97
C LEU A 52 -17.36 5.12 -11.51
N CYS A 53 -16.18 5.41 -10.98
CA CYS A 53 -15.81 5.07 -9.60
C CYS A 53 -16.64 5.88 -8.59
N ARG A 54 -16.62 7.20 -8.70
CA ARG A 54 -17.30 8.10 -7.75
C ARG A 54 -18.80 7.93 -7.75
N GLY A 55 -19.39 7.64 -8.92
CA GLY A 55 -20.84 7.41 -9.08
C GLY A 55 -21.37 6.26 -8.22
N VAL A 56 -20.52 5.31 -7.82
CA VAL A 56 -20.88 4.17 -6.96
C VAL A 56 -20.10 4.18 -5.62
N GLY A 57 -19.45 5.30 -5.28
CA GLY A 57 -18.70 5.48 -4.04
C GLY A 57 -17.44 4.61 -3.95
N VAL A 58 -16.80 4.34 -5.06
CA VAL A 58 -15.47 3.73 -5.17
C VAL A 58 -14.44 4.85 -5.23
N GLU A 59 -13.34 4.72 -4.50
CA GLU A 59 -12.27 5.71 -4.44
C GLU A 59 -11.27 5.45 -5.58
N PRO A 60 -11.13 6.35 -6.60
CA PRO A 60 -10.11 6.20 -7.62
C PRO A 60 -8.73 6.46 -7.01
N VAL A 61 -7.79 5.57 -7.26
CA VAL A 61 -6.40 5.66 -6.79
C VAL A 61 -5.43 5.27 -7.90
N VAL A 62 -4.21 5.81 -7.85
CA VAL A 62 -3.10 5.38 -8.71
C VAL A 62 -2.05 4.72 -7.84
N GLU A 63 -1.52 3.59 -8.31
CA GLU A 63 -0.41 2.92 -7.64
C GLU A 63 0.47 2.28 -8.72
N HIS A 64 1.76 2.62 -8.70
CA HIS A 64 2.74 2.23 -9.72
C HIS A 64 2.30 2.56 -11.15
N GLY A 65 1.68 3.75 -11.33
CA GLY A 65 1.19 4.22 -12.63
C GLY A 65 -0.07 3.54 -13.13
N ILE A 66 -0.72 2.68 -12.34
CA ILE A 66 -1.93 1.95 -12.73
C ILE A 66 -3.14 2.52 -11.98
N TRP A 67 -4.15 2.93 -12.72
CA TRP A 67 -5.44 3.35 -12.16
C TRP A 67 -6.23 2.18 -11.61
N ARG A 68 -6.76 2.37 -10.43
CA ARG A 68 -7.56 1.40 -9.67
C ARG A 68 -8.70 2.12 -8.98
N GLY A 69 -9.75 1.37 -8.63
CA GLY A 69 -10.76 1.86 -7.71
C GLY A 69 -10.81 0.97 -6.48
N GLU A 70 -10.85 1.59 -5.31
CA GLU A 70 -10.84 0.90 -4.02
C GLU A 70 -12.12 1.17 -3.22
N VAL A 71 -12.55 0.17 -2.46
CA VAL A 71 -13.57 0.27 -1.42
C VAL A 71 -12.95 -0.13 -0.10
N LEU A 72 -12.83 0.82 0.83
CA LEU A 72 -12.17 0.59 2.12
C LEU A 72 -10.78 -0.06 1.95
N GLY A 73 -9.98 0.43 0.96
CA GLY A 73 -8.63 -0.06 0.67
C GLY A 73 -8.56 -1.39 -0.09
N LEU A 74 -9.69 -1.98 -0.50
CA LEU A 74 -9.69 -3.18 -1.34
C LEU A 74 -10.01 -2.83 -2.79
N GLU A 75 -9.11 -3.20 -3.70
CA GLU A 75 -9.28 -2.99 -5.13
C GLU A 75 -10.47 -3.78 -5.67
N VAL A 76 -11.40 -3.09 -6.33
CA VAL A 76 -12.61 -3.65 -6.96
C VAL A 76 -12.68 -3.39 -8.45
N VAL A 77 -11.84 -2.50 -8.97
CA VAL A 77 -11.71 -2.21 -10.40
C VAL A 77 -10.28 -1.80 -10.70
N ARG A 78 -9.79 -2.16 -11.86
CA ARG A 78 -8.44 -1.83 -12.33
C ARG A 78 -8.45 -1.52 -13.81
N VAL A 79 -7.63 -0.58 -14.20
CA VAL A 79 -7.24 -0.37 -15.59
C VAL A 79 -6.11 -1.35 -15.93
N VAL A 80 -6.28 -2.10 -17.00
CA VAL A 80 -5.30 -3.05 -17.52
C VAL A 80 -5.01 -2.73 -18.99
N ASP A 81 -3.78 -2.90 -19.39
CA ASP A 81 -3.40 -2.82 -20.81
C ASP A 81 -3.49 -4.23 -21.42
N ASP A 82 -4.50 -4.42 -22.27
CA ASP A 82 -4.71 -5.68 -22.97
C ASP A 82 -4.00 -5.62 -24.32
N PRO A 83 -3.16 -6.63 -24.67
CA PRO A 83 -2.38 -6.60 -25.91
C PRO A 83 -3.22 -6.47 -27.18
N ASP A 84 -4.44 -6.98 -27.19
CA ASP A 84 -5.32 -7.02 -28.36
C ASP A 84 -6.36 -5.89 -28.34
N LEU A 85 -6.82 -5.48 -27.17
CA LEU A 85 -7.92 -4.54 -26.99
C LEU A 85 -7.48 -3.17 -26.48
N GLY A 86 -6.18 -3.01 -26.12
CA GLY A 86 -5.66 -1.79 -25.51
C GLY A 86 -6.15 -1.63 -24.07
N GLU A 87 -6.24 -0.39 -23.63
CA GLU A 87 -6.62 -0.08 -22.25
C GLU A 87 -8.06 -0.52 -21.94
N GLN A 88 -8.21 -1.35 -20.91
CA GLN A 88 -9.49 -1.92 -20.48
C GLN A 88 -9.73 -1.65 -18.99
N VAL A 89 -10.98 -1.31 -18.65
CA VAL A 89 -11.44 -1.23 -17.25
C VAL A 89 -12.07 -2.56 -16.86
N GLN A 90 -11.44 -3.27 -15.94
CA GLN A 90 -11.88 -4.59 -15.45
C GLN A 90 -12.36 -4.50 -14.00
N VAL A 91 -13.60 -4.97 -13.76
CA VAL A 91 -14.24 -5.01 -12.44
C VAL A 91 -14.03 -6.39 -11.80
N GLY A 92 -13.71 -6.42 -10.51
CA GLY A 92 -13.55 -7.64 -9.70
C GLY A 92 -12.42 -7.54 -8.69
N VAL A 93 -12.46 -8.42 -7.68
CA VAL A 93 -11.47 -8.49 -6.59
C VAL A 93 -10.36 -9.47 -6.94
N GLY A 94 -9.20 -8.94 -7.28
CA GLY A 94 -8.07 -9.77 -7.71
C GLY A 94 -8.19 -10.24 -9.16
N ARG A 95 -7.11 -10.83 -9.65
CA ARG A 95 -6.95 -11.16 -11.07
C ARG A 95 -8.02 -12.16 -11.56
N PHE A 96 -8.21 -13.25 -10.85
CA PHE A 96 -9.13 -14.31 -11.30
C PHE A 96 -10.60 -13.86 -11.33
N ASP A 97 -11.00 -13.04 -10.36
CA ASP A 97 -12.37 -12.52 -10.32
C ASP A 97 -12.61 -11.54 -11.47
N ARG A 98 -11.62 -10.69 -11.78
CA ARG A 98 -11.69 -9.78 -12.94
C ARG A 98 -11.75 -10.53 -14.27
N GLU A 99 -10.91 -11.54 -14.46
CA GLU A 99 -10.90 -12.36 -15.67
C GLU A 99 -12.25 -13.11 -15.84
N ALA A 100 -12.76 -13.70 -14.75
CA ALA A 100 -14.06 -14.36 -14.76
C ALA A 100 -15.21 -13.36 -15.01
N GLY A 101 -15.18 -12.19 -14.37
CA GLY A 101 -16.16 -11.13 -14.56
C GLY A 101 -16.20 -10.61 -15.99
N ALA A 102 -15.04 -10.41 -16.62
CA ALA A 102 -14.94 -9.99 -18.01
C ALA A 102 -15.58 -11.00 -18.99
N LEU A 103 -15.48 -12.31 -18.68
CA LEU A 103 -16.06 -13.36 -19.52
C LEU A 103 -17.57 -13.60 -19.24
N LEU A 104 -17.97 -13.60 -17.98
CA LEU A 104 -19.32 -13.97 -17.57
C LEU A 104 -20.32 -12.81 -17.62
N HIS A 105 -19.82 -11.58 -17.52
CA HIS A 105 -20.63 -10.35 -17.42
C HIS A 105 -20.32 -9.35 -18.52
N ALA A 106 -19.83 -9.81 -19.67
CA ALA A 106 -19.48 -8.97 -20.82
C ALA A 106 -20.67 -8.08 -21.30
N ASP A 107 -21.90 -8.56 -21.12
CA ASP A 107 -23.11 -7.85 -21.53
C ASP A 107 -23.70 -6.93 -20.45
N GLN A 108 -23.15 -6.94 -19.22
CA GLN A 108 -23.63 -6.09 -18.14
C GLN A 108 -23.00 -4.69 -18.19
N PRO A 109 -23.76 -3.62 -17.89
CA PRO A 109 -23.19 -2.30 -17.75
C PRO A 109 -22.11 -2.28 -16.66
N ARG A 110 -20.92 -1.77 -16.98
CA ARG A 110 -19.78 -1.73 -16.03
C ARG A 110 -20.14 -1.07 -14.70
N GLY A 111 -20.98 -0.03 -14.73
CA GLY A 111 -21.46 0.65 -13.52
C GLY A 111 -22.24 -0.25 -12.58
N GLU A 112 -23.11 -1.12 -13.12
CA GLU A 112 -23.89 -2.07 -12.32
C GLU A 112 -23.00 -3.15 -11.70
N SER A 113 -22.06 -3.70 -12.48
CA SER A 113 -21.09 -4.68 -11.99
C SER A 113 -20.22 -4.08 -10.89
N LEU A 114 -19.75 -2.82 -11.06
CA LEU A 114 -18.93 -2.14 -10.08
C LEU A 114 -19.73 -1.82 -8.80
N ALA A 115 -20.98 -1.39 -8.92
CA ALA A 115 -21.87 -1.15 -7.79
C ALA A 115 -22.06 -2.44 -6.96
N ALA A 116 -22.36 -3.56 -7.62
CA ALA A 116 -22.54 -4.86 -6.96
C ALA A 116 -21.27 -5.31 -6.23
N ALA A 117 -20.10 -5.19 -6.87
CA ALA A 117 -18.81 -5.51 -6.25
C ALA A 117 -18.53 -4.60 -5.04
N ALA A 118 -18.76 -3.30 -5.16
CA ALA A 118 -18.58 -2.33 -4.09
C ALA A 118 -19.49 -2.63 -2.88
N ASP A 119 -20.76 -2.96 -3.12
CA ASP A 119 -21.73 -3.28 -2.06
C ASP A 119 -21.37 -4.58 -1.34
N LEU A 120 -20.88 -5.59 -2.08
CA LEU A 120 -20.38 -6.82 -1.49
C LEU A 120 -19.21 -6.52 -0.52
N ILE A 121 -18.25 -5.69 -0.92
CA ILE A 121 -17.12 -5.33 -0.06
C ILE A 121 -17.60 -4.57 1.17
N ARG A 122 -18.47 -3.56 1.03
CA ARG A 122 -19.02 -2.81 2.15
C ARG A 122 -19.74 -3.71 3.14
N ALA A 123 -20.51 -4.68 2.66
CA ALA A 123 -21.20 -5.64 3.52
C ALA A 123 -20.24 -6.49 4.35
N GLN A 124 -19.04 -6.81 3.83
CA GLN A 124 -18.03 -7.63 4.50
C GLN A 124 -17.01 -6.81 5.32
N ARG A 125 -16.82 -5.53 4.98
CA ARG A 125 -15.88 -4.62 5.64
C ARG A 125 -16.62 -3.62 6.54
N ARG A 126 -17.33 -4.13 7.52
CA ARG A 126 -18.02 -3.34 8.55
C ARG A 126 -17.77 -3.93 9.94
N PRO A 127 -17.87 -3.13 10.99
CA PRO A 127 -17.82 -3.63 12.37
C PRO A 127 -18.83 -4.76 12.58
N GLY A 128 -18.40 -5.85 13.25
CA GLY A 128 -19.24 -7.01 13.52
C GLY A 128 -19.60 -7.88 12.31
N ALA A 129 -19.01 -7.65 11.14
CA ALA A 129 -19.11 -8.58 10.02
C ALA A 129 -18.41 -9.89 10.39
N GLY A 130 -19.01 -11.02 10.01
CA GLY A 130 -18.44 -12.35 10.24
C GLY A 130 -17.09 -12.52 9.55
N ALA A 131 -16.38 -13.59 9.89
CA ALA A 131 -15.10 -13.94 9.26
C ALA A 131 -15.31 -14.26 7.77
N HIS A 132 -14.99 -13.30 6.93
CA HIS A 132 -15.05 -13.43 5.47
C HIS A 132 -13.67 -13.07 4.86
N PRO A 133 -13.17 -13.78 3.84
CA PRO A 133 -11.87 -13.46 3.23
C PRO A 133 -11.73 -11.99 2.81
N LEU A 134 -12.76 -11.38 2.24
CA LEU A 134 -12.73 -9.98 1.83
C LEU A 134 -12.54 -9.00 3.00
N ALA A 135 -12.91 -9.39 4.22
CA ALA A 135 -12.69 -8.58 5.42
C ALA A 135 -11.22 -8.56 5.89
N THR A 136 -10.40 -9.51 5.42
CA THR A 136 -9.00 -9.67 5.87
C THR A 136 -7.97 -9.20 4.85
N LEU A 137 -8.34 -9.12 3.57
CA LEU A 137 -7.42 -8.71 2.50
C LEU A 137 -7.06 -7.23 2.61
N CYS A 138 -5.80 -6.88 2.40
CA CYS A 138 -5.32 -5.49 2.28
C CYS A 138 -5.76 -4.57 3.42
N ARG A 139 -5.77 -5.05 4.66
CA ARG A 139 -6.19 -4.25 5.83
C ARG A 139 -5.29 -3.04 6.08
N GLU A 140 -4.01 -3.12 5.71
CA GLU A 140 -3.08 -1.99 5.78
C GLU A 140 -3.50 -0.81 4.87
N ARG A 141 -4.13 -1.08 3.73
CA ARG A 141 -4.73 -0.04 2.88
C ARG A 141 -6.01 0.51 3.47
N TRP A 142 -6.80 -0.33 4.15
CA TRP A 142 -7.96 0.14 4.89
C TRP A 142 -7.54 1.09 6.01
N LEU A 143 -6.53 0.71 6.80
CA LEU A 143 -5.94 1.56 7.82
C LEU A 143 -5.46 2.89 7.24
N ARG A 144 -4.68 2.85 6.14
CA ARG A 144 -4.22 4.06 5.44
C ARG A 144 -5.38 4.95 5.02
N ARG A 145 -6.42 4.36 4.44
CA ARG A 145 -7.62 5.10 4.00
C ARG A 145 -8.34 5.79 5.17
N ASP A 146 -8.48 5.12 6.30
CA ASP A 146 -9.12 5.71 7.49
C ASP A 146 -8.28 6.87 8.04
N LEU A 147 -6.95 6.76 8.04
CA LEU A 147 -6.05 7.84 8.43
C LEU A 147 -6.04 9.01 7.43
N ILE A 148 -6.18 8.76 6.13
CA ILE A 148 -6.34 9.81 5.11
C ILE A 148 -7.67 10.56 5.32
N ALA A 149 -8.72 9.86 5.71
CA ALA A 149 -10.01 10.49 6.02
C ALA A 149 -9.96 11.35 7.29
N ASP A 150 -9.12 10.98 8.26
CA ASP A 150 -8.90 11.76 9.49
C ASP A 150 -7.39 11.80 9.87
N PRO A 151 -6.60 12.64 9.20
CA PRO A 151 -5.17 12.77 9.51
C PRO A 151 -4.90 13.35 10.91
N SER A 152 -5.88 13.99 11.54
CA SER A 152 -5.76 14.53 12.89
C SER A 152 -5.52 13.45 13.96
N THR A 153 -5.90 12.19 13.69
CA THR A 153 -5.56 11.02 14.50
C THR A 153 -4.05 10.89 14.73
N LEU A 154 -3.23 11.32 13.77
CA LEU A 154 -1.77 11.36 13.85
C LEU A 154 -1.20 12.76 14.13
N GLY A 155 -2.07 13.74 14.40
CA GLY A 155 -1.68 15.13 14.57
C GLY A 155 -1.17 15.77 13.27
N LEU A 156 -1.61 15.28 12.11
CA LEU A 156 -1.25 15.81 10.79
C LEU A 156 -2.34 16.74 10.27
N THR A 157 -1.96 17.69 9.40
CA THR A 157 -2.89 18.62 8.74
C THR A 157 -3.49 18.07 7.46
N ASP A 158 -2.74 17.19 6.80
CA ASP A 158 -3.15 16.46 5.59
C ASP A 158 -2.46 15.11 5.53
N LEU A 159 -2.94 14.23 4.66
CA LEU A 159 -2.33 12.95 4.37
C LEU A 159 -2.77 12.46 2.97
N VAL A 160 -1.82 12.09 2.13
CA VAL A 160 -2.06 11.62 0.76
C VAL A 160 -1.33 10.31 0.52
N ALA A 161 -1.99 9.35 -0.11
CA ALA A 161 -1.39 8.08 -0.47
C ALA A 161 -0.23 8.28 -1.47
N VAL A 162 0.83 7.50 -1.28
CA VAL A 162 1.95 7.40 -2.23
C VAL A 162 2.18 5.94 -2.59
N ASP A 163 2.94 5.70 -3.66
CA ASP A 163 3.25 4.33 -4.09
C ASP A 163 3.91 3.52 -2.96
N PRO A 164 3.56 2.25 -2.78
CA PRO A 164 4.33 1.32 -1.94
C PRO A 164 5.80 1.22 -2.39
N ALA A 165 6.64 0.71 -1.51
CA ALA A 165 8.05 0.47 -1.84
C ALA A 165 8.23 -0.58 -2.94
N ASP A 166 7.38 -1.60 -2.91
CA ASP A 166 7.37 -2.71 -3.85
C ASP A 166 5.94 -2.95 -4.34
N GLU A 167 5.80 -3.45 -5.58
CA GLU A 167 4.51 -3.89 -6.09
C GLU A 167 3.99 -5.08 -5.27
N ARG A 168 2.71 -5.08 -4.99
CA ARG A 168 2.05 -6.17 -4.30
C ARG A 168 1.91 -7.39 -5.23
N PRO A 169 2.47 -8.56 -4.89
CA PRO A 169 2.39 -9.75 -5.74
C PRO A 169 0.97 -10.37 -5.77
N ASN A 170 0.23 -10.21 -4.66
CA ASN A 170 -1.15 -10.71 -4.53
C ASN A 170 -1.88 -9.98 -3.39
N LEU A 171 -3.18 -10.21 -3.24
CA LEU A 171 -4.00 -9.54 -2.22
C LEU A 171 -3.90 -10.16 -0.82
N ARG A 172 -3.25 -11.31 -0.65
CA ARG A 172 -3.18 -12.04 0.63
C ARG A 172 -1.94 -11.71 1.43
N ASP A 173 -0.83 -11.48 0.74
CA ASP A 173 0.43 -11.19 1.41
C ASP A 173 0.39 -9.77 1.99
N PRO A 174 0.89 -9.58 3.22
CA PRO A 174 1.05 -8.25 3.79
C PRO A 174 1.92 -7.38 2.88
N ALA A 175 1.54 -6.13 2.72
CA ALA A 175 2.37 -5.14 2.03
C ALA A 175 2.10 -3.77 2.63
N PRO A 176 3.12 -3.10 3.18
CA PRO A 176 2.94 -1.80 3.81
C PRO A 176 2.28 -0.79 2.86
N ALA A 177 1.33 -0.04 3.39
CA ALA A 177 0.58 0.97 2.63
C ALA A 177 1.03 2.38 3.07
N PRO A 178 1.84 3.08 2.26
CA PRO A 178 2.38 4.38 2.64
C PRO A 178 1.47 5.54 2.28
N ALA A 179 1.66 6.63 3.02
CA ALA A 179 1.13 7.95 2.72
C ALA A 179 2.13 9.03 3.17
N VAL A 180 2.02 10.22 2.61
CA VAL A 180 2.82 11.38 3.01
C VAL A 180 1.89 12.49 3.43
N GLY A 181 2.22 13.16 4.52
CA GLY A 181 1.44 14.27 5.06
C GLY A 181 2.32 15.37 5.63
N THR A 182 1.66 16.40 6.12
CA THR A 182 2.29 17.58 6.72
C THR A 182 1.99 17.61 8.21
N GLY A 183 3.03 17.71 9.02
CA GLY A 183 2.91 17.90 10.46
C GLY A 183 2.63 19.36 10.84
N PRO A 184 2.34 19.63 12.12
CA PRO A 184 1.91 20.94 12.59
C PRO A 184 2.97 22.04 12.45
N ALA A 185 4.25 21.69 12.35
CA ALA A 185 5.35 22.62 12.11
C ALA A 185 5.71 22.75 10.61
N GLY A 186 4.93 22.13 9.71
CA GLY A 186 5.19 22.11 8.28
C GLY A 186 6.17 21.00 7.85
N GLU A 187 6.57 20.12 8.76
CA GLU A 187 7.46 18.98 8.48
C GLU A 187 6.78 17.94 7.60
N ARG A 188 7.55 17.35 6.68
CA ARG A 188 7.11 16.25 5.81
C ARG A 188 7.14 14.93 6.59
N VAL A 189 6.01 14.29 6.73
CA VAL A 189 5.83 13.06 7.50
C VAL A 189 5.49 11.90 6.58
N LEU A 190 6.34 10.87 6.58
CA LEU A 190 6.02 9.60 5.95
C LEU A 190 5.24 8.73 6.95
N VAL A 191 4.04 8.34 6.58
CA VAL A 191 3.21 7.39 7.32
C VAL A 191 3.26 6.04 6.60
N VAL A 192 3.56 4.96 7.33
CA VAL A 192 3.61 3.59 6.79
C VAL A 192 2.64 2.73 7.58
N CYS A 193 1.51 2.38 6.98
CA CYS A 193 0.52 1.49 7.58
C CYS A 193 0.88 0.03 7.33
N SER A 194 0.87 -0.79 8.37
CA SER A 194 1.06 -2.24 8.26
C SER A 194 0.12 -2.96 9.24
N VAL A 195 -0.12 -4.26 9.03
CA VAL A 195 -1.04 -5.07 9.84
C VAL A 195 -0.42 -6.44 10.07
N GLY A 196 -0.50 -6.93 11.30
CA GLY A 196 0.11 -8.19 11.70
C GLY A 196 1.63 -8.10 11.83
N VAL A 197 2.28 -9.25 11.78
CA VAL A 197 3.74 -9.35 11.77
C VAL A 197 4.24 -9.31 10.32
N ASP A 198 4.59 -8.13 9.86
CA ASP A 198 5.10 -7.94 8.50
C ASP A 198 6.64 -7.81 8.52
N PRO A 199 7.38 -8.81 8.02
CA PRO A 199 8.84 -8.76 7.98
C PRO A 199 9.37 -7.70 6.99
N CYS A 200 8.54 -7.22 6.07
CA CYS A 200 8.92 -6.27 5.04
C CYS A 200 8.79 -4.81 5.49
N VAL A 201 8.11 -4.51 6.61
CA VAL A 201 7.81 -3.14 7.03
C VAL A 201 9.05 -2.25 7.16
N VAL A 202 10.16 -2.78 7.69
CA VAL A 202 11.40 -2.02 7.86
C VAL A 202 12.08 -1.75 6.52
N SER A 203 12.15 -2.76 5.65
CA SER A 203 12.77 -2.60 4.32
C SER A 203 11.94 -1.69 3.42
N ALA A 204 10.62 -1.75 3.51
CA ALA A 204 9.71 -0.85 2.81
C ALA A 204 9.85 0.59 3.32
N ALA A 205 9.88 0.80 4.64
CA ALA A 205 10.11 2.13 5.23
C ALA A 205 11.47 2.70 4.80
N ALA A 206 12.53 1.89 4.75
CA ALA A 206 13.84 2.32 4.29
C ALA A 206 13.84 2.79 2.83
N GLU A 207 13.17 2.05 1.94
CA GLU A 207 13.00 2.46 0.53
C GLU A 207 12.24 3.78 0.40
N LEU A 208 11.14 3.88 1.16
CA LEU A 208 10.29 5.07 1.16
C LEU A 208 10.98 6.31 1.73
N VAL A 209 11.85 6.15 2.74
CA VAL A 209 12.69 7.23 3.25
C VAL A 209 13.59 7.80 2.16
N LEU A 210 14.18 6.95 1.33
CA LEU A 210 15.02 7.40 0.21
C LEU A 210 14.20 8.13 -0.87
N ARG A 211 13.03 7.62 -1.17
CA ARG A 211 12.18 8.16 -2.23
C ARG A 211 11.46 9.45 -1.82
N GLU A 212 10.89 9.47 -0.64
CA GLU A 212 10.04 10.56 -0.17
C GLU A 212 10.81 11.65 0.59
N SER A 213 12.05 11.36 1.04
CA SER A 213 12.88 12.28 1.82
C SER A 213 12.12 12.97 2.97
N PRO A 214 11.48 12.22 3.88
CA PRO A 214 10.68 12.80 4.96
C PRO A 214 11.58 13.35 6.08
N ASP A 215 11.05 14.30 6.85
CA ASP A 215 11.67 14.77 8.08
C ASP A 215 11.52 13.75 9.24
N ARG A 216 10.42 12.99 9.24
CA ARG A 216 10.18 11.89 10.19
C ARG A 216 9.28 10.81 9.59
N VAL A 217 9.34 9.63 10.21
CA VAL A 217 8.52 8.46 9.85
C VAL A 217 7.59 8.11 11.00
N VAL A 218 6.34 7.80 10.68
CA VAL A 218 5.36 7.23 11.60
C VAL A 218 4.91 5.89 11.03
N VAL A 219 5.25 4.79 11.69
CA VAL A 219 4.71 3.47 11.35
C VAL A 219 3.46 3.24 12.18
N VAL A 220 2.33 3.00 11.50
CA VAL A 220 1.03 2.82 12.15
C VAL A 220 0.62 1.35 12.06
N LEU A 221 0.30 0.78 13.20
CA LEU A 221 -0.10 -0.61 13.38
C LEU A 221 -1.41 -0.67 14.18
N PRO A 222 -2.22 -1.72 14.03
CA PRO A 222 -3.21 -2.05 15.05
C PRO A 222 -2.55 -2.18 16.43
N ASP A 223 -3.21 -1.74 17.50
CA ASP A 223 -2.65 -1.78 18.86
C ASP A 223 -2.05 -3.14 19.24
N ARG A 224 -2.72 -4.22 18.86
CA ARG A 224 -2.28 -5.59 19.14
C ARG A 224 -1.02 -6.02 18.38
N ASP A 225 -0.68 -5.32 17.29
CA ASP A 225 0.45 -5.65 16.39
C ASP A 225 1.71 -4.83 16.74
N VAL A 226 1.62 -3.92 17.72
CA VAL A 226 2.77 -3.16 18.22
C VAL A 226 3.64 -4.07 19.08
N LEU A 227 4.75 -4.51 18.52
CA LEU A 227 5.66 -5.45 19.17
C LEU A 227 7.05 -4.83 19.37
N PRO A 228 7.69 -5.03 20.56
CA PRO A 228 9.00 -4.45 20.85
C PRO A 228 10.11 -4.77 19.84
N PRO A 229 10.16 -5.95 19.17
CA PRO A 229 11.14 -6.19 18.12
C PRO A 229 10.98 -5.28 16.90
N VAL A 230 9.74 -4.98 16.50
CA VAL A 230 9.44 -4.09 15.38
C VAL A 230 9.89 -2.67 15.71
N GLU A 231 9.52 -2.14 16.89
CA GLU A 231 9.94 -0.83 17.36
C GLU A 231 11.47 -0.68 17.39
N ARG A 232 12.18 -1.66 17.96
CA ARG A 232 13.65 -1.65 18.02
C ARG A 232 14.31 -1.63 16.64
N THR A 233 13.71 -2.30 15.67
CA THR A 233 14.28 -2.36 14.31
C THR A 233 13.99 -1.07 13.56
N LEU A 234 12.78 -0.55 13.67
CA LEU A 234 12.39 0.74 13.06
C LEU A 234 13.17 1.92 13.64
N ALA A 235 13.50 1.89 14.93
CA ALA A 235 14.35 2.91 15.57
C ALA A 235 15.78 2.97 14.98
N ARG A 236 16.18 2.02 14.14
CA ARG A 236 17.44 2.06 13.41
C ARG A 236 17.39 2.83 12.09
N LEU A 237 16.22 3.27 11.64
CA LEU A 237 16.15 4.15 10.48
C LEU A 237 16.91 5.46 10.76
N SER A 238 17.57 5.99 9.75
CA SER A 238 18.40 7.20 9.85
C SER A 238 17.59 8.49 10.07
N VAL A 239 16.28 8.39 9.89
CA VAL A 239 15.30 9.45 10.09
C VAL A 239 14.54 9.19 11.40
N PRO A 240 14.18 10.22 12.19
CA PRO A 240 13.37 10.05 13.40
C PRO A 240 12.12 9.22 13.10
N THR A 241 11.98 8.10 13.80
CA THR A 241 10.90 7.13 13.53
C THR A 241 10.17 6.80 14.81
N SER A 242 8.83 6.83 14.74
CA SER A 242 7.95 6.39 15.83
C SER A 242 7.00 5.30 15.35
N VAL A 243 6.57 4.45 16.28
CA VAL A 243 5.50 3.48 16.05
C VAL A 243 4.27 3.93 16.84
N VAL A 244 3.13 3.94 16.19
CA VAL A 244 1.84 4.35 16.77
C VAL A 244 0.87 3.19 16.63
N GLY A 245 0.32 2.74 17.75
CA GLY A 245 -0.81 1.82 17.78
C GLY A 245 -2.11 2.57 17.59
N VAL A 246 -3.04 1.98 16.87
CA VAL A 246 -4.39 2.53 16.70
C VAL A 246 -5.45 1.43 16.81
N ALA A 247 -6.61 1.79 17.36
CA ALA A 247 -7.80 0.97 17.26
C ALA A 247 -8.28 0.96 15.81
N CYS A 248 -8.53 -0.21 15.27
CA CYS A 248 -8.96 -0.35 13.89
C CYS A 248 -10.46 -0.57 13.79
N SER A 249 -11.08 -0.07 12.72
CA SER A 249 -12.52 -0.17 12.47
C SER A 249 -13.03 -1.62 12.33
N TRP A 250 -12.15 -2.59 12.13
CA TRP A 250 -12.47 -4.02 12.10
C TRP A 250 -12.21 -4.76 13.42
N ASP A 251 -11.58 -4.12 14.41
CA ASP A 251 -11.37 -4.66 15.74
C ASP A 251 -12.61 -4.31 16.58
N VAL A 252 -13.68 -5.05 16.41
CA VAL A 252 -14.86 -4.93 17.26
C VAL A 252 -14.86 -6.09 18.24
N ASP A 253 -14.92 -5.77 19.52
CA ASP A 253 -15.17 -6.67 20.64
C ASP A 253 -16.53 -7.36 20.52
#